data_72f8f3bca46fc5c99b582ba70e9a7586
#
_entry.id   72f8f3bca46fc5c99b582ba70e9a7586
#
_cell.length_a   1.000
_cell.length_b   1.000
_cell.length_c   1.000
_cell.angle_alpha   90.00
_cell.angle_beta   90.00
_cell.angle_gamma   90.00
#
_symmetry.space_group_name_H-M   'P 1'
#
loop_
_entity.id
_entity.type
_entity.pdbx_description
1 polymer ?
#
loop_
_entity_poly.entity_id
_entity_poly.type
_entity_poly.pdbx_seq_one_letter_code
_entity_poly.pdbx_strand_id
1 'polypeptide(L)'
;MTGVVELVFETHALTTDNERGIATGWLGGSLSARGRGLAAELGTRRRNDRIDEVLCSDLARAVETSEIAFGGTPLRVTLDWRLRELDYGDLNGAPVDAVARERLERVDVPFPGGESYRDATARVGELLDELATSATRRRVLVIGHTATRWAFDHLLDGKPLEEVVDAPFDWREGWEYTVRPTAASVAG
;
A
#
# COMPACT_ATOMS: atom_id res chain seq x y z
N MET A 1 2.08 -3.01 28.75
CA MET A 1 3.05 -2.51 27.75
C MET A 1 2.26 -2.25 26.49
N THR A 2 2.18 -1.00 26.06
CA THR A 2 1.45 -0.60 24.84
C THR A 2 2.13 -1.21 23.61
N GLY A 3 1.35 -1.88 22.77
CA GLY A 3 1.85 -2.60 21.62
C GLY A 3 2.30 -1.64 20.51
N VAL A 4 3.56 -1.71 20.14
CA VAL A 4 4.08 -1.04 18.94
C VAL A 4 3.85 -1.96 17.74
N VAL A 5 3.28 -1.44 16.66
CA VAL A 5 3.15 -2.19 15.41
C VAL A 5 4.29 -1.80 14.47
N GLU A 6 5.14 -2.77 14.13
CA GLU A 6 6.16 -2.63 13.09
C GLU A 6 5.53 -2.98 11.74
N LEU A 7 5.51 -2.03 10.82
CA LEU A 7 4.99 -2.25 9.47
C LEU A 7 6.15 -2.49 8.51
N VAL A 8 6.02 -3.52 7.70
CA VAL A 8 6.82 -3.70 6.49
C VAL A 8 5.90 -3.51 5.30
N PHE A 9 6.13 -2.49 4.50
CA PHE A 9 5.34 -2.23 3.31
C PHE A 9 6.02 -2.80 2.07
N GLU A 10 5.27 -3.49 1.23
CA GLU A 10 5.66 -3.95 -0.11
C GLU A 10 4.63 -3.48 -1.12
N THR A 11 5.08 -3.10 -2.30
CA THR A 11 4.15 -2.93 -3.42
C THR A 11 3.73 -4.29 -3.98
N HIS A 12 2.54 -4.37 -4.57
CA HIS A 12 2.18 -5.53 -5.39
C HIS A 12 3.26 -5.78 -6.46
N ALA A 13 3.38 -7.03 -6.92
CA ALA A 13 4.33 -7.40 -7.94
C ALA A 13 3.94 -6.85 -9.32
N LEU A 14 4.87 -6.90 -10.27
CA LEU A 14 4.75 -6.29 -11.59
C LEU A 14 3.54 -6.82 -12.38
N THR A 15 2.72 -5.92 -12.93
CA THR A 15 1.55 -6.26 -13.75
C THR A 15 1.85 -6.09 -15.24
N THR A 16 0.97 -6.66 -16.08
CA THR A 16 1.01 -6.40 -17.53
C THR A 16 0.78 -4.93 -17.86
N ASP A 17 -0.01 -4.23 -17.04
CA ASP A 17 -0.25 -2.80 -17.19
C ASP A 17 0.98 -1.98 -16.83
N ASN A 18 1.70 -2.35 -15.75
CA ASN A 18 2.97 -1.70 -15.42
C ASN A 18 4.00 -1.83 -16.56
N GLU A 19 4.10 -3.01 -17.19
CA GLU A 19 4.99 -3.22 -18.33
C GLU A 19 4.62 -2.37 -19.55
N ARG A 20 3.36 -1.98 -19.66
CA ARG A 20 2.82 -1.11 -20.72
C ARG A 20 2.83 0.37 -20.37
N GLY A 21 3.22 0.74 -19.15
CA GLY A 21 3.14 2.12 -18.68
C GLY A 21 1.71 2.63 -18.46
N ILE A 22 0.79 1.76 -18.03
CA ILE A 22 -0.61 2.08 -17.77
C ILE A 22 -0.85 2.24 -16.28
N ALA A 23 -1.52 3.34 -15.91
CA ALA A 23 -2.01 3.60 -14.56
C ALA A 23 -3.35 2.89 -14.34
N THR A 24 -3.31 1.68 -13.79
CA THR A 24 -4.49 0.82 -13.66
C THR A 24 -5.54 1.38 -12.71
N GLY A 25 -5.12 2.12 -11.66
CA GLY A 25 -6.03 2.63 -10.62
C GLY A 25 -6.86 1.51 -9.98
N TRP A 26 -8.19 1.67 -9.94
CA TRP A 26 -9.11 0.67 -9.39
C TRP A 26 -9.57 -0.39 -10.40
N LEU A 27 -9.14 -0.33 -11.65
CA LEU A 27 -9.43 -1.39 -12.60
C LEU A 27 -8.77 -2.71 -12.21
N GLY A 28 -9.35 -3.81 -12.66
CA GLY A 28 -8.75 -5.13 -12.53
C GLY A 28 -7.43 -5.18 -13.32
N GLY A 29 -6.38 -5.71 -12.71
CA GLY A 29 -5.08 -5.90 -13.36
C GLY A 29 -4.50 -7.25 -12.93
N SER A 30 -3.76 -7.92 -13.82
CA SER A 30 -3.13 -9.21 -13.57
C SER A 30 -1.63 -9.06 -13.51
N LEU A 31 -0.97 -9.89 -12.71
CA LEU A 31 0.48 -9.97 -12.72
C LEU A 31 0.98 -10.44 -14.09
N SER A 32 2.11 -9.88 -14.53
CA SER A 32 2.83 -10.42 -15.69
C SER A 32 3.52 -11.75 -15.32
N ALA A 33 4.01 -12.49 -16.31
CA ALA A 33 4.80 -13.70 -16.04
C ALA A 33 6.02 -13.40 -15.15
N ARG A 34 6.70 -12.27 -15.40
CA ARG A 34 7.79 -11.78 -14.55
C ARG A 34 7.30 -11.40 -13.16
N GLY A 35 6.14 -10.75 -13.07
CA GLY A 35 5.54 -10.35 -11.79
C GLY A 35 5.23 -11.55 -10.89
N ARG A 36 4.76 -12.67 -11.42
CA ARG A 36 4.56 -13.90 -10.64
C ARG A 36 5.86 -14.44 -10.04
N GLY A 37 6.96 -14.37 -10.80
CA GLY A 37 8.29 -14.69 -10.27
C GLY A 37 8.69 -13.77 -9.10
N LEU A 38 8.52 -12.46 -9.27
CA LEU A 38 8.80 -11.47 -8.22
C LEU A 38 7.92 -11.65 -6.97
N ALA A 39 6.65 -12.05 -7.13
CA ALA A 39 5.79 -12.39 -6.00
C ALA A 39 6.29 -13.61 -5.22
N ALA A 40 6.78 -14.64 -5.90
CA ALA A 40 7.41 -15.80 -5.24
C ALA A 40 8.71 -15.44 -4.53
N GLU A 41 9.52 -14.56 -5.11
CA GLU A 41 10.73 -14.02 -4.48
C GLU A 41 10.39 -13.21 -3.22
N LEU A 42 9.31 -12.39 -3.24
CA LEU A 42 8.79 -11.69 -2.07
C LEU A 42 8.47 -12.67 -0.94
N GLY A 43 7.74 -13.72 -1.22
CA GLY A 43 7.43 -14.78 -0.24
C GLY A 43 8.69 -15.41 0.35
N THR A 44 9.71 -15.66 -0.48
CA THR A 44 10.99 -16.21 -0.05
C THR A 44 11.76 -15.23 0.85
N ARG A 45 11.83 -13.97 0.44
CA ARG A 45 12.51 -12.87 1.17
C ARG A 45 11.90 -12.66 2.56
N ARG A 46 10.56 -12.69 2.66
CA ARG A 46 9.82 -12.41 3.90
C ARG A 46 9.61 -13.62 4.81
N ARG A 47 10.01 -14.81 4.39
CA ARG A 47 9.76 -16.07 5.13
C ARG A 47 10.30 -16.06 6.56
N ASN A 48 11.42 -15.39 6.81
CA ASN A 48 12.10 -15.36 8.11
C ASN A 48 11.94 -14.02 8.85
N ASP A 49 11.12 -13.10 8.34
CA ASP A 49 10.97 -11.74 8.90
C ASP A 49 10.08 -11.68 10.15
N ARG A 50 9.64 -12.83 10.67
CA ARG A 50 8.75 -12.91 11.84
C ARG A 50 7.48 -12.08 11.67
N ILE A 51 6.87 -12.16 10.49
CA ILE A 51 5.59 -11.51 10.19
C ILE A 51 4.49 -12.25 10.98
N ASP A 52 3.67 -11.51 11.71
CA ASP A 52 2.54 -12.06 12.46
C ASP A 52 1.28 -12.15 11.60
N GLU A 53 1.08 -11.19 10.69
CA GLU A 53 -0.04 -11.15 9.75
C GLU A 53 0.29 -10.34 8.49
N VAL A 54 -0.49 -10.55 7.44
CA VAL A 54 -0.42 -9.80 6.18
C VAL A 54 -1.72 -9.02 6.00
N LEU A 55 -1.64 -7.70 5.83
CA LEU A 55 -2.71 -6.85 5.34
C LEU A 55 -2.49 -6.60 3.85
N CYS A 56 -3.50 -6.81 3.05
CA CYS A 56 -3.37 -6.73 1.60
C CYS A 56 -4.51 -5.90 1.00
N SER A 57 -4.18 -5.04 0.05
CA SER A 57 -5.20 -4.41 -0.79
C SER A 57 -6.06 -5.50 -1.45
N ASP A 58 -7.36 -5.26 -1.56
CA ASP A 58 -8.31 -6.16 -2.21
C ASP A 58 -8.34 -6.03 -3.75
N LEU A 59 -7.47 -5.18 -4.33
CA LEU A 59 -7.31 -5.13 -5.79
C LEU A 59 -6.60 -6.41 -6.29
N ALA A 60 -7.12 -6.97 -7.38
CA ALA A 60 -6.75 -8.30 -7.90
C ALA A 60 -5.23 -8.53 -7.99
N ARG A 61 -4.45 -7.55 -8.44
CA ARG A 61 -3.00 -7.65 -8.55
C ARG A 61 -2.27 -7.77 -7.20
N ALA A 62 -2.81 -7.14 -6.14
CA ALA A 62 -2.28 -7.28 -4.79
C ALA A 62 -2.68 -8.62 -4.18
N VAL A 63 -3.92 -9.06 -4.40
CA VAL A 63 -4.41 -10.38 -4.00
C VAL A 63 -3.57 -11.47 -4.66
N GLU A 64 -3.39 -11.45 -5.98
CA GLU A 64 -2.56 -12.41 -6.71
C GLU A 64 -1.11 -12.44 -6.18
N THR A 65 -0.54 -11.26 -5.85
CA THR A 65 0.78 -11.16 -5.23
C THR A 65 0.82 -11.88 -3.89
N SER A 66 -0.17 -11.63 -3.01
CA SER A 66 -0.22 -12.24 -1.68
C SER A 66 -0.45 -13.74 -1.71
N GLU A 67 -1.30 -14.22 -2.62
CA GLU A 67 -1.56 -15.65 -2.82
C GLU A 67 -0.32 -16.41 -3.27
N ILE A 68 0.45 -15.87 -4.22
CA ILE A 68 1.70 -16.48 -4.68
C ILE A 68 2.75 -16.46 -3.57
N ALA A 69 2.88 -15.34 -2.85
CA ALA A 69 3.90 -15.16 -1.82
C ALA A 69 3.61 -16.01 -0.57
N PHE A 70 2.36 -16.13 -0.13
CA PHE A 70 1.98 -16.64 1.18
C PHE A 70 0.92 -17.74 1.18
N GLY A 71 0.32 -18.10 0.04
CA GLY A 71 -0.77 -19.08 -0.05
C GLY A 71 -0.46 -20.47 0.47
N GLY A 72 0.81 -20.83 0.66
CA GLY A 72 1.25 -22.08 1.27
C GLY A 72 1.73 -21.95 2.73
N THR A 73 1.51 -20.79 3.38
CA THR A 73 2.01 -20.49 4.73
C THR A 73 0.85 -20.41 5.74
N PRO A 74 1.11 -20.54 7.05
CA PRO A 74 0.10 -20.34 8.08
C PRO A 74 -0.24 -18.86 8.33
N LEU A 75 0.39 -17.90 7.62
CA LEU A 75 0.15 -16.49 7.80
C LEU A 75 -1.27 -16.13 7.39
N ARG A 76 -1.97 -15.41 8.26
CA ARG A 76 -3.27 -14.86 7.94
C ARG A 76 -3.10 -13.68 6.98
N VAL A 77 -3.77 -13.74 5.83
CA VAL A 77 -3.91 -12.61 4.90
C VAL A 77 -5.30 -12.00 5.08
N THR A 78 -5.34 -10.72 5.41
CA THR A 78 -6.59 -9.96 5.54
C THR A 78 -6.65 -8.91 4.44
N LEU A 79 -7.74 -8.92 3.68
CA LEU A 79 -7.95 -7.92 2.62
C LEU A 79 -8.57 -6.66 3.22
N ASP A 80 -8.03 -5.49 2.81
CA ASP A 80 -8.52 -4.19 3.26
C ASP A 80 -8.57 -3.20 2.09
N TRP A 81 -9.75 -2.69 1.79
CA TRP A 81 -9.98 -1.74 0.71
C TRP A 81 -9.26 -0.40 0.94
N ARG A 82 -8.98 -0.03 2.20
CA ARG A 82 -8.25 1.19 2.54
C ARG A 82 -6.81 1.19 2.02
N LEU A 83 -6.30 0.02 1.62
CA LEU A 83 -4.97 -0.16 1.02
C LEU A 83 -4.99 -0.09 -0.52
N ARG A 84 -6.14 0.16 -1.17
CA ARG A 84 -6.22 0.30 -2.62
C ARG A 84 -5.32 1.42 -3.14
N GLU A 85 -4.95 1.31 -4.43
CA GLU A 85 -4.35 2.41 -5.19
C GLU A 85 -5.30 3.60 -5.24
N LEU A 86 -4.80 4.78 -5.61
CA LEU A 86 -5.66 5.91 -5.89
C LEU A 86 -6.67 5.57 -6.99
N ASP A 87 -7.92 5.97 -6.79
CA ASP A 87 -8.91 5.96 -7.86
C ASP A 87 -8.69 7.16 -8.76
N TYR A 88 -8.12 6.92 -9.94
CA TYR A 88 -7.90 7.99 -10.92
C TYR A 88 -9.18 8.37 -11.70
N GLY A 89 -10.35 7.80 -11.33
CA GLY A 89 -11.63 8.08 -11.96
C GLY A 89 -11.59 7.86 -13.47
N ASP A 90 -11.89 8.92 -14.24
CA ASP A 90 -11.88 8.87 -15.72
C ASP A 90 -10.49 8.56 -16.31
N LEU A 91 -9.40 8.70 -15.54
CA LEU A 91 -8.04 8.35 -15.92
C LEU A 91 -7.61 6.94 -15.50
N ASN A 92 -8.48 6.14 -14.90
CA ASN A 92 -8.18 4.72 -14.67
C ASN A 92 -7.92 4.02 -16.01
N GLY A 93 -6.76 3.40 -16.16
CA GLY A 93 -6.33 2.77 -17.41
C GLY A 93 -5.64 3.71 -18.41
N ALA A 94 -5.43 4.97 -18.06
CA ALA A 94 -4.68 5.92 -18.88
C ALA A 94 -3.15 5.66 -18.80
N PRO A 95 -2.35 6.22 -19.72
CA PRO A 95 -0.90 6.20 -19.60
C PRO A 95 -0.44 6.84 -18.27
N VAL A 96 0.58 6.26 -17.64
CA VAL A 96 1.16 6.79 -16.39
C VAL A 96 1.54 8.26 -16.48
N ASP A 97 2.07 8.69 -17.64
CA ASP A 97 2.45 10.09 -17.86
C ASP A 97 1.25 11.05 -17.88
N ALA A 98 0.06 10.58 -18.24
CA ALA A 98 -1.16 11.40 -18.19
C ALA A 98 -1.55 11.68 -16.74
N VAL A 99 -1.56 10.65 -15.89
CA VAL A 99 -1.81 10.79 -14.45
C VAL A 99 -0.71 11.61 -13.78
N ALA A 100 0.56 11.37 -14.14
CA ALA A 100 1.71 12.07 -13.54
C ALA A 100 1.65 13.60 -13.72
N ARG A 101 1.15 14.08 -14.86
CA ARG A 101 1.01 15.52 -15.12
C ARG A 101 0.01 16.22 -14.21
N GLU A 102 -0.96 15.49 -13.67
CA GLU A 102 -2.01 16.05 -12.81
C GLU A 102 -1.73 15.91 -11.31
N ARG A 103 -0.71 15.14 -10.91
CA ARG A 103 -0.48 14.74 -9.51
C ARG A 103 -0.58 15.89 -8.52
N LEU A 104 0.17 16.98 -8.74
CA LEU A 104 0.20 18.11 -7.80
C LEU A 104 -1.15 18.85 -7.73
N GLU A 105 -1.88 18.93 -8.84
CA GLU A 105 -3.22 19.54 -8.86
C GLU A 105 -4.26 18.67 -8.14
N ARG A 106 -3.99 17.34 -8.04
CA ARG A 106 -4.86 16.34 -7.44
C ARG A 106 -4.55 16.03 -5.97
N VAL A 107 -3.64 16.75 -5.34
CA VAL A 107 -3.36 16.56 -3.91
C VAL A 107 -4.63 16.76 -3.08
N ASP A 108 -5.32 17.87 -3.26
CA ASP A 108 -6.55 18.23 -2.54
C ASP A 108 -7.82 18.20 -3.40
N VAL A 109 -7.67 18.12 -4.73
CA VAL A 109 -8.78 18.12 -5.68
C VAL A 109 -8.92 16.73 -6.29
N PRO A 110 -10.06 16.03 -6.10
CA PRO A 110 -10.24 14.70 -6.65
C PRO A 110 -10.05 14.65 -8.18
N PHE A 111 -9.53 13.54 -8.69
CA PHE A 111 -9.66 13.23 -10.10
C PHE A 111 -11.15 13.17 -10.49
N PRO A 112 -11.55 13.56 -11.71
CA PRO A 112 -12.93 13.47 -12.15
C PRO A 112 -13.47 12.02 -12.01
N GLY A 113 -14.48 11.85 -11.18
CA GLY A 113 -15.05 10.53 -10.89
C GLY A 113 -14.20 9.63 -9.99
N GLY A 114 -13.16 10.17 -9.34
CA GLY A 114 -12.22 9.40 -8.50
C GLY A 114 -11.92 10.07 -7.16
N GLU A 115 -10.72 9.84 -6.64
CA GLU A 115 -10.19 10.35 -5.35
C GLU A 115 -9.15 11.45 -5.56
N SER A 116 -8.93 12.28 -4.53
CA SER A 116 -7.70 13.06 -4.35
C SER A 116 -6.65 12.23 -3.60
N TYR A 117 -5.38 12.66 -3.64
CA TYR A 117 -4.35 12.02 -2.80
C TYR A 117 -4.63 12.20 -1.32
N ARG A 118 -5.31 13.28 -0.92
CA ARG A 118 -5.75 13.49 0.46
C ARG A 118 -6.84 12.50 0.87
N ASP A 119 -7.80 12.19 0.00
CA ASP A 119 -8.81 11.17 0.27
C ASP A 119 -8.18 9.79 0.48
N ALA A 120 -7.26 9.41 -0.41
CA ALA A 120 -6.52 8.16 -0.27
C ALA A 120 -5.69 8.11 1.03
N THR A 121 -5.07 9.23 1.40
CA THR A 121 -4.32 9.37 2.66
C THR A 121 -5.25 9.25 3.87
N ALA A 122 -6.45 9.83 3.82
CA ALA A 122 -7.41 9.76 4.91
C ALA A 122 -7.86 8.32 5.20
N ARG A 123 -8.22 7.52 4.17
CA ARG A 123 -8.61 6.12 4.37
C ARG A 123 -7.47 5.24 4.91
N VAL A 124 -6.23 5.51 4.49
CA VAL A 124 -5.04 4.84 5.05
C VAL A 124 -4.83 5.26 6.51
N GLY A 125 -5.10 6.52 6.85
CA GLY A 125 -5.05 7.03 8.23
C GLY A 125 -6.01 6.28 9.16
N GLU A 126 -7.24 6.00 8.72
CA GLU A 126 -8.20 5.19 9.49
C GLU A 126 -7.67 3.78 9.80
N LEU A 127 -6.97 3.14 8.85
CA LEU A 127 -6.31 1.85 9.09
C LEU A 127 -5.19 1.98 10.12
N LEU A 128 -4.36 3.03 10.03
CA LEU A 128 -3.28 3.25 10.98
C LEU A 128 -3.82 3.54 12.39
N ASP A 129 -4.91 4.26 12.52
CA ASP A 129 -5.58 4.52 13.79
C ASP A 129 -6.10 3.22 14.41
N GLU A 130 -6.68 2.33 13.62
CA GLU A 130 -7.09 0.99 14.06
C GLU A 130 -5.88 0.16 14.54
N LEU A 131 -4.80 0.16 13.79
CA LEU A 131 -3.56 -0.53 14.18
C LEU A 131 -2.95 0.06 15.46
N ALA A 132 -3.05 1.36 15.67
CA ALA A 132 -2.57 2.06 16.86
C ALA A 132 -3.32 1.68 18.16
N THR A 133 -4.52 1.08 18.05
CA THR A 133 -5.27 0.56 19.21
C THR A 133 -4.75 -0.79 19.68
N SER A 134 -3.84 -1.44 18.96
CA SER A 134 -3.34 -2.76 19.31
C SER A 134 -2.65 -2.78 20.66
N ALA A 135 -3.10 -3.70 21.54
CA ALA A 135 -2.51 -3.90 22.86
C ALA A 135 -1.18 -4.70 22.82
N THR A 136 -0.86 -5.35 21.71
CA THR A 136 0.30 -6.25 21.59
C THR A 136 1.28 -5.74 20.54
N ARG A 137 2.58 -5.93 20.81
CA ARG A 137 3.61 -5.72 19.79
C ARG A 137 3.45 -6.77 18.71
N ARG A 138 3.42 -6.34 17.44
CA ARG A 138 3.33 -7.23 16.29
C ARG A 138 4.06 -6.64 15.09
N ARG A 139 4.48 -7.52 14.18
CA ARG A 139 5.08 -7.14 12.90
C ARG A 139 4.12 -7.49 11.77
N VAL A 140 3.66 -6.48 11.07
CA VAL A 140 2.62 -6.58 10.04
C VAL A 140 3.23 -6.30 8.68
N LEU A 141 3.06 -7.21 7.73
CA LEU A 141 3.38 -6.97 6.33
C LEU A 141 2.17 -6.35 5.65
N VAL A 142 2.37 -5.24 4.95
CA VAL A 142 1.35 -4.59 4.13
C VAL A 142 1.69 -4.75 2.66
N ILE A 143 0.78 -5.31 1.86
CA ILE A 143 0.88 -5.34 0.39
C ILE A 143 -0.10 -4.33 -0.18
N GLY A 144 0.44 -3.29 -0.81
CA GLY A 144 -0.36 -2.18 -1.32
C GLY A 144 0.18 -1.61 -2.63
N HIS A 145 0.03 -0.30 -2.77
CA HIS A 145 0.29 0.44 -4.00
C HIS A 145 1.10 1.70 -3.71
N THR A 146 1.44 2.45 -4.76
CA THR A 146 2.23 3.67 -4.63
C THR A 146 1.53 4.71 -3.75
N ALA A 147 0.22 4.93 -3.93
CA ALA A 147 -0.52 5.88 -3.09
C ALA A 147 -0.55 5.46 -1.61
N THR A 148 -0.64 4.15 -1.31
CA THR A 148 -0.55 3.63 0.06
C THR A 148 0.82 3.96 0.68
N ARG A 149 1.91 3.78 -0.06
CA ARG A 149 3.25 4.14 0.40
C ARG A 149 3.38 5.63 0.68
N TRP A 150 2.89 6.47 -0.23
CA TRP A 150 2.91 7.93 -0.03
C TRP A 150 2.11 8.36 1.19
N ALA A 151 0.97 7.71 1.45
CA ALA A 151 0.21 7.95 2.67
C ALA A 151 1.02 7.57 3.93
N PHE A 152 1.76 6.46 3.92
CA PHE A 152 2.64 6.10 5.04
C PHE A 152 3.80 7.08 5.21
N ASP A 153 4.46 7.50 4.12
CA ASP A 153 5.52 8.52 4.17
C ASP A 153 5.00 9.84 4.77
N HIS A 154 3.75 10.22 4.43
CA HIS A 154 3.12 11.43 4.98
C HIS A 154 2.72 11.27 6.45
N LEU A 155 1.96 10.22 6.77
CA LEU A 155 1.33 10.06 8.09
C LEU A 155 2.31 9.58 9.17
N LEU A 156 3.30 8.77 8.82
CA LEU A 156 4.21 8.15 9.78
C LEU A 156 5.60 8.83 9.81
N ASP A 157 6.09 9.28 8.66
CA ASP A 157 7.39 9.96 8.55
C ASP A 157 7.26 11.49 8.54
N GLY A 158 6.04 12.04 8.48
CA GLY A 158 5.76 13.48 8.52
C GLY A 158 6.19 14.26 7.28
N LYS A 159 6.40 13.57 6.14
CA LYS A 159 6.75 14.25 4.89
C LYS A 159 5.55 15.01 4.31
N PRO A 160 5.73 16.22 3.75
CA PRO A 160 4.66 16.91 3.04
C PRO A 160 4.05 16.05 1.92
N LEU A 161 2.73 16.00 1.81
CA LEU A 161 2.07 15.14 0.83
C LEU A 161 2.43 15.52 -0.61
N GLU A 162 2.56 16.82 -0.88
CA GLU A 162 2.96 17.38 -2.17
C GLU A 162 4.35 16.87 -2.59
N GLU A 163 5.29 16.78 -1.64
CA GLU A 163 6.66 16.31 -1.93
C GLU A 163 6.69 14.82 -2.26
N VAL A 164 5.94 13.98 -1.52
CA VAL A 164 5.94 12.54 -1.77
C VAL A 164 5.21 12.17 -3.06
N VAL A 165 4.16 12.93 -3.42
CA VAL A 165 3.38 12.71 -4.66
C VAL A 165 4.18 13.12 -5.90
N ASP A 166 5.00 14.17 -5.82
CA ASP A 166 5.84 14.65 -6.92
C ASP A 166 7.14 13.84 -7.09
N ALA A 167 7.57 13.15 -6.03
CA ALA A 167 8.80 12.36 -6.07
C ALA A 167 8.71 11.21 -7.09
N PRO A 168 9.80 10.92 -7.82
CA PRO A 168 9.86 9.74 -8.67
C PRO A 168 9.71 8.47 -7.81
N PHE A 169 9.00 7.48 -8.35
CA PHE A 169 8.90 6.19 -7.69
C PHE A 169 10.22 5.44 -7.79
N ASP A 170 10.88 5.25 -6.65
CA ASP A 170 12.08 4.43 -6.51
C ASP A 170 11.71 3.11 -5.83
N TRP A 171 11.70 2.02 -6.60
CA TRP A 171 11.37 0.70 -6.07
C TRP A 171 12.52 0.13 -5.23
N ARG A 172 12.16 -0.50 -4.11
CA ARG A 172 13.10 -1.25 -3.27
C ARG A 172 12.39 -2.42 -2.58
N GLU A 173 13.17 -3.29 -1.99
CA GLU A 173 12.69 -4.46 -1.25
C GLU A 173 12.13 -4.08 0.13
N GLY A 174 10.97 -3.40 0.10
CA GLY A 174 10.24 -3.01 1.29
C GLY A 174 10.63 -1.67 1.91
N TRP A 175 9.69 -1.13 2.65
CA TRP A 175 9.83 0.07 3.49
C TRP A 175 9.38 -0.29 4.89
N GLU A 176 10.08 0.19 5.90
CA GLU A 176 9.76 -0.06 7.30
C GLU A 176 9.23 1.19 7.97
N TYR A 177 8.12 1.02 8.70
CA TYR A 177 7.48 2.08 9.46
C TYR A 177 7.13 1.58 10.87
N THR A 178 6.79 2.51 11.77
CA THR A 178 6.37 2.20 13.12
C THR A 178 5.07 2.93 13.44
N VAL A 179 4.02 2.16 13.78
CA VAL A 179 2.78 2.72 14.32
C VAL A 179 2.85 2.67 15.84
N ARG A 180 2.76 3.84 16.49
CA ARG A 180 2.77 3.97 17.94
C ARG A 180 1.34 4.05 18.47
N PRO A 181 1.07 3.49 19.65
CA PRO A 181 -0.23 3.65 20.30
C PRO A 181 -0.59 5.12 20.48
N THR A 182 -1.87 5.44 20.25
CA THR A 182 -2.40 6.76 20.59
C THR A 182 -2.49 6.93 22.10
N ALA A 183 -2.30 8.15 22.63
CA ALA A 183 -2.28 8.42 24.08
C ALA A 183 -3.59 8.01 24.79
N ALA A 184 -4.70 7.85 24.07
CA ALA A 184 -5.98 7.40 24.62
C ALA A 184 -6.02 5.90 24.99
N SER A 185 -5.16 5.06 24.43
CA SER A 185 -5.11 3.62 24.73
C SER A 185 -4.25 3.28 25.96
N VAL A 186 -3.61 4.28 26.58
CA VAL A 186 -2.70 4.11 27.74
C VAL A 186 -3.43 4.28 29.09
N ALA A 187 -4.69 4.72 29.08
CA ALA A 187 -5.47 5.07 30.28
C ALA A 187 -6.57 4.05 30.64
N GLY A 188 -6.54 2.83 30.08
CA GLY A 188 -7.50 1.75 30.36
C GLY A 188 -6.89 0.61 31.20
#